data_5c58c036e3d978c348e81a2978ff7272
#
_entry.id   5c58c036e3d978c348e81a2978ff7272
#
_cell.length_a   1.000
_cell.length_b   1.000
_cell.length_c   1.000
_cell.angle_alpha   90.00
_cell.angle_beta   90.00
_cell.angle_gamma   90.00
#
_symmetry.space_group_name_H-M   'P 1'
#
loop_
_entity.id
_entity.type
_entity.pdbx_description
1 polymer ?
#
loop_
_entity_poly.entity_id
_entity_poly.type
_entity_poly.pdbx_seq_one_letter_code
_entity_poly.pdbx_strand_id
1 'polypeptide(L)'
;MKKNLFFIVESNNMHEYKKEKHAIDYTAKDEDNRNLLHIAIISDADKIAQDLIYNGIDINATDRYGLTPLHLCAEYENYSVAEILLRKGAVVDPVDKYGNTPLWVAVFNEDYKLAQLLVSYGANKDNKNLNNKSPLDFAKQTGNEDMINILSIGKNH
;
A
#
# COMPACT_ATOMS: atom_id res chain seq x y z
N MET A 1 -32.29 6.55 -4.98
CA MET A 1 -31.36 5.44 -4.69
C MET A 1 -29.95 5.99 -4.47
N LYS A 2 -29.38 5.82 -3.29
CA LYS A 2 -27.95 6.13 -3.08
C LYS A 2 -27.14 5.20 -3.97
N LYS A 3 -26.35 5.76 -4.88
CA LYS A 3 -25.41 4.98 -5.70
C LYS A 3 -24.38 4.34 -4.78
N ASN A 4 -24.06 3.07 -5.04
CA ASN A 4 -23.03 2.37 -4.28
C ASN A 4 -21.67 3.02 -4.55
N LEU A 5 -21.13 3.72 -3.56
CA LEU A 5 -19.87 4.46 -3.69
C LEU A 5 -18.68 3.51 -3.95
N PHE A 6 -18.70 2.30 -3.42
CA PHE A 6 -17.67 1.29 -3.73
C PHE A 6 -17.65 0.97 -5.22
N PHE A 7 -18.81 0.79 -5.85
CA PHE A 7 -18.91 0.58 -7.29
C PHE A 7 -18.41 1.78 -8.11
N ILE A 8 -18.71 3.01 -7.66
CA ILE A 8 -18.23 4.22 -8.33
C ILE A 8 -16.70 4.30 -8.30
N VAL A 9 -16.09 3.98 -7.16
CA VAL A 9 -14.62 3.96 -7.00
C VAL A 9 -14.01 2.80 -7.80
N GLU A 10 -14.59 1.61 -7.71
CA GLU A 10 -14.15 0.42 -8.46
C GLU A 10 -14.17 0.65 -9.98
N SER A 11 -15.17 1.35 -10.48
CA SER A 11 -15.25 1.72 -11.91
C SER A 11 -14.37 2.90 -12.30
N ASN A 12 -13.58 3.43 -11.36
CA ASN A 12 -12.72 4.63 -11.55
C ASN A 12 -13.49 5.81 -12.14
N ASN A 13 -14.75 5.98 -11.76
CA ASN A 13 -15.62 7.02 -12.32
C ASN A 13 -15.49 8.32 -11.54
N MET A 14 -14.48 9.13 -11.88
CA MET A 14 -14.20 10.39 -11.22
C MET A 14 -15.38 11.38 -11.32
N HIS A 15 -16.13 11.36 -12.42
CA HIS A 15 -17.29 12.26 -12.60
C HIS A 15 -18.39 11.96 -11.58
N GLU A 16 -18.80 10.71 -11.45
CA GLU A 16 -19.79 10.28 -10.47
C GLU A 16 -19.26 10.42 -9.03
N TYR A 17 -17.97 10.08 -8.81
CA TYR A 17 -17.33 10.29 -7.52
C TYR A 17 -17.44 11.74 -7.03
N LYS A 18 -17.15 12.72 -7.89
CA LYS A 18 -17.27 14.15 -7.53
C LYS A 18 -18.69 14.57 -7.17
N LYS A 19 -19.70 13.98 -7.80
CA LYS A 19 -21.11 14.25 -7.48
C LYS A 19 -21.48 13.77 -6.08
N GLU A 20 -20.97 12.60 -5.69
CA GLU A 20 -21.29 11.93 -4.42
C GLU A 20 -20.32 12.31 -3.29
N LYS A 21 -19.26 13.06 -3.58
CA LYS A 21 -18.14 13.34 -2.67
C LYS A 21 -18.59 13.92 -1.32
N HIS A 22 -19.59 14.78 -1.29
CA HIS A 22 -20.10 15.41 -0.07
C HIS A 22 -20.87 14.46 0.86
N ALA A 23 -21.23 13.27 0.37
CA ALA A 23 -21.95 12.24 1.11
C ALA A 23 -21.09 11.02 1.45
N ILE A 24 -19.75 11.12 1.31
CA ILE A 24 -18.84 10.01 1.57
C ILE A 24 -18.80 9.68 3.05
N ASP A 25 -19.07 8.42 3.37
CA ASP A 25 -18.73 7.84 4.66
C ASP A 25 -17.30 7.26 4.59
N TYR A 26 -16.34 8.01 5.11
CA TYR A 26 -14.93 7.62 5.12
C TYR A 26 -14.63 6.41 6.03
N THR A 27 -15.60 5.99 6.85
CA THR A 27 -15.49 4.81 7.73
C THR A 27 -16.08 3.55 7.11
N ALA A 28 -16.77 3.69 5.97
CA ALA A 28 -17.43 2.56 5.31
C ALA A 28 -16.45 1.47 4.90
N LYS A 29 -16.86 0.23 5.07
CA LYS A 29 -16.12 -0.97 4.71
C LYS A 29 -16.99 -1.88 3.86
N ASP A 30 -16.37 -2.63 2.95
CA ASP A 30 -17.04 -3.68 2.20
C ASP A 30 -16.99 -5.04 2.95
N GLU A 31 -17.44 -6.11 2.30
CA GLU A 31 -17.49 -7.47 2.86
C GLU A 31 -16.09 -8.03 3.18
N ASP A 32 -15.05 -7.54 2.50
CA ASP A 32 -13.66 -7.90 2.74
C ASP A 32 -12.97 -6.98 3.74
N ASN A 33 -13.73 -6.15 4.46
CA ASN A 33 -13.24 -5.14 5.40
C ASN A 33 -12.35 -4.08 4.72
N ARG A 34 -12.47 -3.88 3.40
CA ARG A 34 -11.73 -2.86 2.66
C ARG A 34 -12.45 -1.52 2.75
N ASN A 35 -11.72 -0.44 2.98
CA ASN A 35 -12.27 0.91 2.82
C ASN A 35 -12.18 1.37 1.35
N LEU A 36 -12.69 2.55 1.05
CA LEU A 36 -12.68 3.08 -0.31
C LEU A 36 -11.28 3.25 -0.88
N LEU A 37 -10.27 3.50 -0.04
CA LEU A 37 -8.88 3.65 -0.48
C LEU A 37 -8.29 2.33 -0.99
N HIS A 38 -8.57 1.21 -0.33
CA HIS A 38 -8.20 -0.12 -0.83
C HIS A 38 -8.76 -0.32 -2.24
N ILE A 39 -10.05 -0.04 -2.43
CA ILE A 39 -10.72 -0.20 -3.73
C ILE A 39 -10.09 0.71 -4.78
N ALA A 40 -9.81 1.98 -4.44
CA ALA A 40 -9.22 2.93 -5.37
C ALA A 40 -7.84 2.47 -5.87
N ILE A 41 -7.01 1.89 -4.99
CA ILE A 41 -5.69 1.36 -5.37
C ILE A 41 -5.83 0.12 -6.24
N ILE A 42 -6.68 -0.83 -5.87
CA ILE A 42 -6.91 -2.07 -6.64
C ILE A 42 -7.44 -1.75 -8.04
N SER A 43 -8.23 -0.68 -8.19
CA SER A 43 -8.88 -0.28 -9.44
C SER A 43 -8.09 0.74 -10.26
N ASP A 44 -6.84 1.01 -9.86
CA ASP A 44 -5.98 2.01 -10.53
C ASP A 44 -6.63 3.40 -10.61
N ALA A 45 -7.42 3.74 -9.59
CA ALA A 45 -8.16 5.00 -9.50
C ALA A 45 -7.34 6.05 -8.71
N ASP A 46 -6.15 6.39 -9.19
CA ASP A 46 -5.16 7.20 -8.47
C ASP A 46 -5.67 8.57 -8.05
N LYS A 47 -6.44 9.25 -8.92
CA LYS A 47 -7.01 10.56 -8.60
C LYS A 47 -8.03 10.48 -7.46
N ILE A 48 -8.83 9.41 -7.44
CA ILE A 48 -9.78 9.15 -6.36
C ILE A 48 -9.01 8.80 -5.09
N ALA A 49 -8.00 7.93 -5.19
CA ALA A 49 -7.13 7.58 -4.06
C ALA A 49 -6.50 8.82 -3.41
N GLN A 50 -5.95 9.72 -4.22
CA GLN A 50 -5.38 10.98 -3.73
C GLN A 50 -6.42 11.83 -3.01
N ASP A 51 -7.60 12.01 -3.60
CA ASP A 51 -8.68 12.80 -3.00
C ASP A 51 -9.12 12.20 -1.65
N LEU A 52 -9.28 10.89 -1.56
CA LEU A 52 -9.61 10.18 -0.31
C LEU A 52 -8.54 10.41 0.77
N ILE A 53 -7.26 10.30 0.41
CA ILE A 53 -6.15 10.52 1.34
C ILE A 53 -6.14 11.96 1.86
N TYR A 54 -6.29 12.95 0.98
CA TYR A 54 -6.30 14.36 1.36
C TYR A 54 -7.53 14.76 2.17
N ASN A 55 -8.63 14.01 2.09
CA ASN A 55 -9.85 14.26 2.86
C ASN A 55 -9.94 13.39 4.14
N GLY A 56 -8.86 12.74 4.54
CA GLY A 56 -8.72 12.13 5.86
C GLY A 56 -9.24 10.70 6.01
N ILE A 57 -9.33 9.95 4.92
CA ILE A 57 -9.61 8.51 5.04
C ILE A 57 -8.50 7.82 5.87
N ASP A 58 -8.86 6.75 6.59
CA ASP A 58 -7.87 5.96 7.33
C ASP A 58 -6.87 5.32 6.37
N ILE A 59 -5.65 5.86 6.31
CA ILE A 59 -4.57 5.40 5.44
C ILE A 59 -3.87 4.14 5.94
N ASN A 60 -4.17 3.72 7.17
CA ASN A 60 -3.62 2.50 7.79
C ASN A 60 -4.68 1.42 8.00
N ALA A 61 -5.87 1.58 7.42
CA ALA A 61 -6.93 0.59 7.53
C ALA A 61 -6.47 -0.76 6.96
N THR A 62 -6.87 -1.84 7.62
CA THR A 62 -6.56 -3.21 7.18
C THR A 62 -7.79 -3.90 6.63
N ASP A 63 -7.61 -4.67 5.56
CA ASP A 63 -8.64 -5.59 5.08
C ASP A 63 -8.67 -6.88 5.91
N ARG A 64 -9.48 -7.85 5.51
CA ARG A 64 -9.59 -9.15 6.20
C ARG A 64 -8.32 -9.99 6.20
N TYR A 65 -7.35 -9.65 5.33
CA TYR A 65 -6.04 -10.31 5.25
C TYR A 65 -4.94 -9.52 5.97
N GLY A 66 -5.28 -8.42 6.62
CA GLY A 66 -4.32 -7.53 7.26
C GLY A 66 -3.59 -6.60 6.28
N LEU A 67 -4.03 -6.54 5.01
CA LEU A 67 -3.41 -5.67 4.01
C LEU A 67 -3.82 -4.21 4.24
N THR A 68 -2.81 -3.35 4.34
CA THR A 68 -3.01 -1.90 4.35
C THR A 68 -2.97 -1.33 2.93
N PRO A 69 -3.40 -0.08 2.71
CA PRO A 69 -3.22 0.58 1.42
C PRO A 69 -1.77 0.53 0.91
N LEU A 70 -0.77 0.64 1.80
CA LEU A 70 0.64 0.57 1.40
C LEU A 70 1.06 -0.83 0.92
N HIS A 71 0.54 -1.91 1.51
CA HIS A 71 0.70 -3.28 0.97
C HIS A 71 0.16 -3.38 -0.45
N LEU A 72 -1.05 -2.84 -0.69
CA LEU A 72 -1.67 -2.89 -2.01
C LEU A 72 -0.89 -2.07 -3.04
N CYS A 73 -0.31 -0.93 -2.64
CA CYS A 73 0.58 -0.18 -3.53
C CYS A 73 1.79 -1.01 -3.95
N ALA A 74 2.34 -1.84 -3.05
CA ALA A 74 3.45 -2.74 -3.38
C ALA A 74 2.98 -3.90 -4.30
N GLU A 75 1.81 -4.45 -4.04
CA GLU A 75 1.25 -5.54 -4.85
C GLU A 75 0.90 -5.10 -6.28
N TYR A 76 0.33 -3.89 -6.42
CA TYR A 76 -0.11 -3.33 -7.70
C TYR A 76 0.91 -2.37 -8.34
N GLU A 77 2.12 -2.30 -7.79
CA GLU A 77 3.21 -1.45 -8.30
C GLU A 77 2.81 0.03 -8.42
N ASN A 78 1.96 0.50 -7.50
CA ASN A 78 1.46 1.88 -7.49
C ASN A 78 2.38 2.80 -6.68
N TYR A 79 3.48 3.20 -7.30
CA TYR A 79 4.48 4.08 -6.69
C TYR A 79 3.90 5.44 -6.30
N SER A 80 3.08 6.05 -7.17
CA SER A 80 2.60 7.42 -6.94
C SER A 80 1.72 7.53 -5.70
N VAL A 81 0.82 6.58 -5.48
CA VAL A 81 -0.02 6.54 -4.28
C VAL A 81 0.80 6.14 -3.06
N ALA A 82 1.76 5.21 -3.19
CA ALA A 82 2.67 4.85 -2.11
C ALA A 82 3.45 6.07 -1.59
N GLU A 83 3.97 6.89 -2.47
CA GLU A 83 4.69 8.12 -2.10
C GLU A 83 3.80 9.09 -1.32
N ILE A 84 2.56 9.27 -1.74
CA ILE A 84 1.60 10.13 -1.03
C ILE A 84 1.29 9.56 0.36
N LEU A 85 1.02 8.26 0.47
CA LEU A 85 0.76 7.58 1.75
C LEU A 85 1.91 7.79 2.73
N LEU A 86 3.15 7.58 2.28
CA LEU A 86 4.34 7.75 3.12
C LEU A 86 4.55 9.20 3.56
N ARG A 87 4.35 10.16 2.66
CA ARG A 87 4.38 11.60 3.01
C ARG A 87 3.31 11.98 4.04
N LYS A 88 2.18 11.31 4.03
CA LYS A 88 1.08 11.51 4.98
C LYS A 88 1.26 10.73 6.28
N GLY A 89 2.38 10.06 6.47
CA GLY A 89 2.71 9.36 7.70
C GLY A 89 2.12 7.96 7.83
N ALA A 90 1.84 7.29 6.72
CA ALA A 90 1.44 5.89 6.76
C ALA A 90 2.48 5.04 7.53
N VAL A 91 2.00 4.06 8.29
CA VAL A 91 2.88 3.07 8.94
C VAL A 91 3.67 2.34 7.86
N VAL A 92 5.01 2.32 8.00
CA VAL A 92 5.92 1.83 6.95
C VAL A 92 6.00 0.31 6.93
N ASP A 93 6.01 -0.32 8.10
CA ASP A 93 6.18 -1.77 8.30
C ASP A 93 4.94 -2.45 8.91
N PRO A 94 3.70 -2.21 8.43
CA PRO A 94 2.58 -3.01 8.86
C PRO A 94 2.77 -4.44 8.36
N VAL A 95 2.25 -5.41 9.10
CA VAL A 95 2.33 -6.82 8.70
C VAL A 95 0.93 -7.34 8.35
N ASP A 96 0.86 -8.08 7.26
CA ASP A 96 -0.34 -8.82 6.89
C ASP A 96 -0.48 -10.13 7.70
N LYS A 97 -1.49 -10.93 7.41
CA LYS A 97 -1.74 -12.20 8.11
C LYS A 97 -0.60 -13.23 7.98
N TYR A 98 0.32 -13.04 7.03
CA TYR A 98 1.49 -13.89 6.83
C TYR A 98 2.78 -13.29 7.43
N GLY A 99 2.67 -12.12 8.06
CA GLY A 99 3.81 -11.39 8.60
C GLY A 99 4.62 -10.63 7.54
N ASN A 100 4.08 -10.49 6.33
CA ASN A 100 4.73 -9.74 5.26
C ASN A 100 4.51 -8.24 5.40
N THR A 101 5.56 -7.46 5.17
CA THR A 101 5.50 -5.99 5.10
C THR A 101 5.37 -5.52 3.65
N PRO A 102 5.00 -4.25 3.40
CA PRO A 102 5.07 -3.68 2.05
C PRO A 102 6.46 -3.84 1.40
N LEU A 103 7.55 -3.70 2.18
CA LEU A 103 8.90 -3.92 1.66
C LEU A 103 9.12 -5.38 1.21
N TRP A 104 8.60 -6.36 1.95
CA TRP A 104 8.64 -7.76 1.52
C TRP A 104 8.01 -7.93 0.15
N VAL A 105 6.82 -7.35 -0.06
CA VAL A 105 6.09 -7.45 -1.34
C VAL A 105 6.87 -6.78 -2.47
N ALA A 106 7.42 -5.57 -2.22
CA ALA A 106 8.22 -4.85 -3.21
C ALA A 106 9.48 -5.65 -3.63
N VAL A 107 10.16 -6.30 -2.66
CA VAL A 107 11.34 -7.13 -2.93
C VAL A 107 10.95 -8.40 -3.69
N PHE A 108 9.84 -9.04 -3.30
CA PHE A 108 9.32 -10.23 -3.98
C PHE A 108 8.97 -9.95 -5.45
N ASN A 109 8.39 -8.77 -5.74
CA ASN A 109 8.02 -8.34 -7.08
C ASN A 109 9.19 -7.69 -7.86
N GLU A 110 10.37 -7.61 -7.25
CA GLU A 110 11.53 -6.92 -7.84
C GLU A 110 11.26 -5.45 -8.20
N ASP A 111 10.36 -4.80 -7.44
CA ASP A 111 10.09 -3.37 -7.60
C ASP A 111 11.17 -2.54 -6.89
N TYR A 112 12.27 -2.31 -7.60
CA TYR A 112 13.43 -1.58 -7.10
C TYR A 112 13.10 -0.16 -6.66
N LYS A 113 12.25 0.52 -7.44
CA LYS A 113 11.88 1.91 -7.18
C LYS A 113 11.07 2.02 -5.88
N LEU A 114 10.09 1.14 -5.70
CA LEU A 114 9.28 1.13 -4.48
C LEU A 114 10.09 0.65 -3.28
N ALA A 115 10.92 -0.38 -3.44
CA ALA A 115 11.82 -0.84 -2.38
C ALA A 115 12.73 0.30 -1.88
N GLN A 116 13.32 1.07 -2.81
CA GLN A 116 14.14 2.23 -2.47
C GLN A 116 13.34 3.31 -1.73
N LEU A 117 12.13 3.60 -2.18
CA LEU A 117 11.23 4.54 -1.51
C LEU A 117 10.93 4.09 -0.08
N LEU A 118 10.52 2.85 0.12
CA LEU A 118 10.21 2.30 1.44
C LEU A 118 11.41 2.33 2.39
N VAL A 119 12.60 1.94 1.91
CA VAL A 119 13.84 2.03 2.68
C VAL A 119 14.17 3.47 3.06
N SER A 120 13.94 4.44 2.17
CA SER A 120 14.16 5.86 2.48
C SER A 120 13.25 6.40 3.60
N TYR A 121 12.09 5.76 3.80
CA TYR A 121 11.18 6.03 4.92
C TYR A 121 11.39 5.12 6.14
N GLY A 122 12.49 4.37 6.17
CA GLY A 122 12.90 3.58 7.32
C GLY A 122 12.34 2.16 7.37
N ALA A 123 11.87 1.62 6.26
CA ALA A 123 11.41 0.22 6.21
C ALA A 123 12.50 -0.76 6.68
N ASN A 124 12.11 -1.72 7.50
CA ASN A 124 13.03 -2.68 8.12
C ASN A 124 13.21 -3.91 7.20
N LYS A 125 14.39 -3.98 6.58
CA LYS A 125 14.79 -5.10 5.71
C LYS A 125 14.93 -6.44 6.43
N ASP A 126 15.04 -6.43 7.75
CA ASP A 126 15.28 -7.62 8.58
C ASP A 126 13.99 -8.16 9.24
N ASN A 127 12.83 -7.55 9.00
CA ASN A 127 11.54 -8.03 9.49
C ASN A 127 11.21 -9.43 8.92
N LYS A 128 11.14 -10.43 9.78
CA LYS A 128 10.83 -11.80 9.37
C LYS A 128 9.33 -12.06 9.35
N ASN A 129 8.86 -12.65 8.26
CA ASN A 129 7.49 -13.14 8.13
C ASN A 129 7.29 -14.48 8.87
N LEU A 130 6.09 -15.07 8.80
CA LEU A 130 5.77 -16.34 9.45
C LEU A 130 6.59 -17.52 8.91
N ASN A 131 7.21 -17.41 7.73
CA ASN A 131 8.13 -18.38 7.17
C ASN A 131 9.59 -18.13 7.60
N ASN A 132 9.80 -17.26 8.59
CA ASN A 132 11.12 -16.87 9.09
C ASN A 132 12.04 -16.27 8.02
N LYS A 133 11.46 -15.54 7.05
CA LYS A 133 12.16 -14.88 5.95
C LYS A 133 11.98 -13.38 6.03
N SER A 134 13.08 -12.64 5.98
CA SER A 134 13.07 -11.18 5.83
C SER A 134 13.17 -10.77 4.35
N PRO A 135 12.84 -9.51 4.00
CA PRO A 135 13.11 -8.99 2.66
C PRO A 135 14.57 -9.21 2.22
N LEU A 136 15.53 -8.98 3.11
CA LEU A 136 16.95 -9.19 2.81
C LEU A 136 17.29 -10.68 2.62
N ASP A 137 16.71 -11.58 3.43
CA ASP A 137 16.91 -13.03 3.26
C ASP A 137 16.46 -13.47 1.87
N PHE A 138 15.31 -12.99 1.41
CA PHE A 138 14.78 -13.32 0.09
C PHE A 138 15.67 -12.78 -1.04
N ALA A 139 16.09 -11.52 -0.95
CA ALA A 139 16.99 -10.92 -1.95
C ALA A 139 18.32 -11.70 -2.05
N LYS A 140 18.89 -12.14 -0.91
CA LYS A 140 20.10 -12.98 -0.87
C LYS A 140 19.85 -14.37 -1.45
N GLN A 141 18.72 -14.98 -1.13
CA GLN A 141 18.35 -16.31 -1.63
C GLN A 141 18.22 -16.33 -3.16
N THR A 142 17.71 -15.25 -3.74
CA THR A 142 17.56 -15.13 -5.20
C THR A 142 18.82 -14.58 -5.90
N GLY A 143 19.84 -14.19 -5.14
CA GLY A 143 21.08 -13.61 -5.70
C GLY A 143 20.87 -12.25 -6.36
N ASN A 144 19.83 -11.51 -5.95
CA ASN A 144 19.49 -10.21 -6.53
C ASN A 144 20.37 -9.11 -5.92
N GLU A 145 21.58 -8.93 -6.48
CA GLU A 145 22.59 -7.99 -5.98
C GLU A 145 22.08 -6.54 -5.98
N ASP A 146 21.34 -6.12 -6.99
CA ASP A 146 20.78 -4.75 -7.05
C ASP A 146 19.81 -4.50 -5.90
N MET A 147 18.96 -5.47 -5.60
CA MET A 147 18.04 -5.39 -4.47
C MET A 147 18.77 -5.42 -3.13
N ILE A 148 19.80 -6.27 -2.99
CA ILE A 148 20.65 -6.31 -1.79
C ILE A 148 21.30 -4.95 -1.55
N ASN A 149 21.80 -4.31 -2.59
CA ASN A 149 22.40 -2.98 -2.50
C ASN A 149 21.37 -1.92 -2.04
N ILE A 150 20.18 -1.92 -2.60
CA ILE A 150 19.09 -1.01 -2.17
C ILE A 150 18.77 -1.21 -0.68
N LEU A 151 18.61 -2.45 -0.24
CA LEU A 151 18.30 -2.76 1.16
C LEU A 151 19.44 -2.41 2.12
N SER A 152 20.67 -2.31 1.63
CA SER A 152 21.85 -2.01 2.43
C SER A 152 22.09 -0.51 2.64
N ILE A 153 21.52 0.36 1.80
CA ILE A 153 21.72 1.82 1.84
C ILE A 153 21.09 2.45 3.11
N GLY A 154 20.01 1.87 3.66
CA GLY A 154 19.31 2.39 4.83
C GLY A 154 20.05 2.25 6.17
N LYS A 155 21.28 1.75 6.19
CA LYS A 155 22.01 1.45 7.44
C LYS A 155 22.76 2.63 8.06
N ASN A 156 22.85 3.77 7.41
CA ASN A 156 23.76 4.86 7.79
C ASN A 156 23.06 6.03 8.51
N HIS A 157 22.05 5.72 9.29
CA HIS A 157 21.41 6.73 10.13
C HIS A 157 21.48 6.36 11.60
#